data_d798326f07788d079364d1dbd3b01a3e
#
_entry.id   d798326f07788d079364d1dbd3b01a3e
#
_cell.length_a   1.000
_cell.length_b   1.000
_cell.length_c   1.000
_cell.angle_alpha   90.00
_cell.angle_beta   90.00
_cell.angle_gamma   90.00
#
_symmetry.space_group_name_H-M   'P 1'
#
loop_
_entity.id
_entity.type
_entity.pdbx_description
1 polymer ?
#
loop_
_entity_poly.entity_id
_entity_poly.type
_entity_poly.pdbx_seq_one_letter_code
_entity_poly.pdbx_strand_id
1 'polypeptide(L)'
;VKVLAMSATAQAELFSHVLADSLGDAPVVTSEGRTFPVDIRYIPKQRDERLENSIGEAVLQALRNDDGDILVFLPGIGEINRAQGVLQDRTPPHVDIVRLAGALPFAEQDAALRPSASGRRRVVLSTDIAETSLTVKGVHIVIDAGIARVPRLDARTGLTELLTVTSSRASADQRSGRAGRVREGVAYRMWGRIEDSTRLAHLPAEITQVDLCSVALEIAAWGTPITDLLFLDELPERSLRLAHETLAMLQLLDANGAITTLGREVLALPLHPRLGTMVARNRDNDVHGWIACILAALLEE
;
A
#
# COMPACT_ATOMS: atom_id res chain seq x y z
N VAL A 1 -7.90 26.92 -2.44
CA VAL A 1 -6.84 25.91 -2.23
C VAL A 1 -6.29 25.53 -3.59
N LYS A 2 -4.96 25.40 -3.72
CA LYS A 2 -4.32 24.88 -4.93
C LYS A 2 -4.04 23.40 -4.71
N VAL A 3 -4.45 22.55 -5.66
CA VAL A 3 -4.27 21.09 -5.60
C VAL A 3 -3.34 20.68 -6.75
N LEU A 4 -2.40 19.81 -6.47
CA LEU A 4 -1.50 19.20 -7.45
C LEU A 4 -1.56 17.69 -7.27
N ALA A 5 -2.07 16.98 -8.29
CA ALA A 5 -1.98 15.52 -8.36
C ALA A 5 -0.71 15.12 -9.12
N MET A 6 0.05 14.17 -8.57
CA MET A 6 1.27 13.63 -9.20
C MET A 6 1.12 12.11 -9.31
N SER A 7 1.28 11.57 -10.51
CA SER A 7 1.22 10.14 -10.78
C SER A 7 2.32 9.73 -11.75
N ALA A 8 2.82 8.51 -11.61
CA ALA A 8 3.74 7.89 -12.55
C ALA A 8 3.01 7.08 -13.63
N THR A 9 1.68 6.97 -13.56
CA THR A 9 0.85 6.15 -14.45
C THR A 9 -0.08 6.98 -15.33
N ALA A 10 -0.53 6.40 -16.45
CA ALA A 10 -1.24 7.06 -17.55
C ALA A 10 -2.70 7.50 -17.28
N GLN A 11 -3.13 7.65 -16.02
CA GLN A 11 -4.50 8.13 -15.70
C GLN A 11 -4.59 9.67 -15.58
N ALA A 12 -3.66 10.39 -16.18
CA ALA A 12 -3.59 11.85 -16.08
C ALA A 12 -4.87 12.56 -16.53
N GLU A 13 -5.56 12.02 -17.54
CA GLU A 13 -6.82 12.58 -18.07
C GLU A 13 -7.96 12.52 -17.04
N LEU A 14 -8.07 11.40 -16.28
CA LEU A 14 -9.08 11.28 -15.23
C LEU A 14 -8.83 12.29 -14.09
N PHE A 15 -7.58 12.45 -13.66
CA PHE A 15 -7.20 13.46 -12.66
C PHE A 15 -7.45 14.87 -13.17
N SER A 16 -7.15 15.14 -14.44
CA SER A 16 -7.40 16.43 -15.10
C SER A 16 -8.87 16.80 -15.02
N HIS A 17 -9.75 15.86 -15.30
CA HIS A 17 -11.21 16.04 -15.26
C HIS A 17 -11.73 16.23 -13.82
N VAL A 18 -11.31 15.40 -12.86
CA VAL A 18 -11.74 15.51 -11.46
C VAL A 18 -11.26 16.82 -10.81
N LEU A 19 -10.11 17.35 -11.24
CA LEU A 19 -9.56 18.63 -10.75
C LEU A 19 -9.99 19.81 -11.62
N ALA A 20 -10.97 19.64 -12.50
CA ALA A 20 -11.51 20.72 -13.35
C ALA A 20 -12.11 21.86 -12.50
N ASP A 21 -12.01 23.07 -13.00
CA ASP A 21 -12.62 24.24 -12.42
C ASP A 21 -13.47 25.01 -13.45
N SER A 22 -13.85 26.24 -13.15
CA SER A 22 -14.62 27.10 -14.06
C SER A 22 -13.90 27.45 -15.38
N LEU A 23 -12.59 27.19 -15.47
CA LEU A 23 -11.77 27.42 -16.66
C LEU A 23 -11.62 26.16 -17.52
N GLY A 24 -12.11 25.02 -17.04
CA GLY A 24 -12.05 23.71 -17.71
C GLY A 24 -11.18 22.71 -16.97
N ASP A 25 -10.76 21.66 -17.70
CA ASP A 25 -9.93 20.58 -17.15
C ASP A 25 -8.57 21.11 -16.64
N ALA A 26 -8.07 20.51 -15.56
CA ALA A 26 -6.78 20.89 -15.00
C ALA A 26 -5.62 20.60 -15.98
N PRO A 27 -4.64 21.51 -16.13
CA PRO A 27 -3.54 21.30 -17.05
C PRO A 27 -2.66 20.11 -16.63
N VAL A 28 -2.33 19.26 -17.62
CA VAL A 28 -1.43 18.11 -17.43
C VAL A 28 -0.02 18.50 -17.85
N VAL A 29 0.93 18.34 -16.96
CA VAL A 29 2.36 18.51 -17.24
C VAL A 29 3.03 17.14 -17.23
N THR A 30 3.50 16.68 -18.37
CA THR A 30 4.22 15.42 -18.50
C THR A 30 5.72 15.65 -18.52
N SER A 31 6.46 14.92 -17.69
CA SER A 31 7.91 14.90 -17.71
C SER A 31 8.39 13.51 -18.11
N GLU A 32 9.03 13.40 -19.26
CA GLU A 32 9.72 12.19 -19.67
C GLU A 32 11.05 12.09 -18.91
N GLY A 33 10.99 11.45 -17.72
CA GLY A 33 12.19 11.15 -16.95
C GLY A 33 13.12 10.21 -17.72
N ARG A 34 14.45 10.39 -17.59
CA ARG A 34 15.40 9.41 -18.13
C ARG A 34 15.33 8.12 -17.31
N THR A 35 14.88 7.05 -17.94
CA THR A 35 14.97 5.69 -17.41
C THR A 35 16.00 4.92 -18.22
N PHE A 36 16.78 4.09 -17.55
CA PHE A 36 17.74 3.20 -18.20
C PHE A 36 17.09 1.83 -18.42
N PRO A 37 17.56 1.04 -19.41
CA PRO A 37 17.07 -0.31 -19.65
C PRO A 37 17.18 -1.19 -18.40
N VAL A 38 16.16 -2.03 -18.18
CA VAL A 38 16.15 -3.04 -17.12
C VAL A 38 16.00 -4.41 -17.76
N ASP A 39 16.98 -5.29 -17.50
CA ASP A 39 16.94 -6.69 -17.92
C ASP A 39 15.97 -7.47 -17.00
N ILE A 40 14.85 -7.95 -17.55
CA ILE A 40 13.82 -8.68 -16.81
C ILE A 40 14.11 -10.18 -16.88
N ARG A 41 14.41 -10.77 -15.72
CA ARG A 41 14.68 -12.19 -15.56
C ARG A 41 13.60 -12.87 -14.75
N TYR A 42 13.03 -13.97 -15.26
CA TYR A 42 11.99 -14.73 -14.59
C TYR A 42 12.62 -15.93 -13.87
N ILE A 43 12.39 -16.03 -12.57
CA ILE A 43 12.89 -17.10 -11.69
C ILE A 43 11.71 -17.68 -10.86
N PRO A 44 10.86 -18.52 -11.46
CA PRO A 44 9.67 -19.00 -10.79
C PRO A 44 10.01 -19.75 -9.50
N LYS A 45 9.29 -19.40 -8.42
CA LYS A 45 9.38 -20.08 -7.14
C LYS A 45 8.89 -21.53 -7.26
N GLN A 46 9.56 -22.47 -6.61
CA GLN A 46 9.08 -23.85 -6.52
C GLN A 46 7.79 -23.91 -5.65
N ARG A 47 6.85 -24.80 -6.05
CA ARG A 47 5.51 -24.82 -5.43
C ARG A 47 5.51 -25.03 -3.92
N ASP A 48 6.39 -25.90 -3.42
CA ASP A 48 6.43 -26.33 -2.01
C ASP A 48 7.49 -25.57 -1.18
N GLU A 49 8.17 -24.62 -1.79
CA GLU A 49 9.21 -23.85 -1.13
C GLU A 49 8.60 -22.64 -0.39
N ARG A 50 9.09 -22.40 0.83
CA ARG A 50 8.72 -21.20 1.59
C ARG A 50 9.27 -19.96 0.91
N LEU A 51 8.49 -18.89 0.90
CA LEU A 51 8.84 -17.64 0.23
C LEU A 51 10.21 -17.11 0.67
N GLU A 52 10.49 -17.10 1.97
CA GLU A 52 11.74 -16.60 2.54
C GLU A 52 12.97 -17.37 2.04
N ASN A 53 12.85 -18.69 1.79
CA ASN A 53 13.94 -19.49 1.23
C ASN A 53 14.19 -19.15 -0.24
N SER A 54 13.11 -19.07 -1.03
CA SER A 54 13.20 -18.68 -2.44
C SER A 54 13.77 -17.27 -2.60
N ILE A 55 13.40 -16.32 -1.72
CA ILE A 55 14.02 -14.98 -1.65
C ILE A 55 15.52 -15.08 -1.34
N GLY A 56 15.90 -15.92 -0.38
CA GLY A 56 17.29 -16.17 -0.04
C GLY A 56 18.10 -16.63 -1.25
N GLU A 57 17.59 -17.61 -2.00
CA GLU A 57 18.25 -18.10 -3.23
C GLU A 57 18.36 -17.01 -4.30
N ALA A 58 17.27 -16.26 -4.53
CA ALA A 58 17.26 -15.18 -5.52
C ALA A 58 18.28 -14.08 -5.17
N VAL A 59 18.36 -13.68 -3.89
CA VAL A 59 19.33 -12.70 -3.40
C VAL A 59 20.77 -13.22 -3.59
N LEU A 60 21.05 -14.46 -3.21
CA LEU A 60 22.38 -15.05 -3.38
C LEU A 60 22.78 -15.19 -4.86
N GLN A 61 21.81 -15.51 -5.72
CA GLN A 61 22.02 -15.53 -7.17
C GLN A 61 22.38 -14.13 -7.70
N ALA A 62 21.60 -13.11 -7.30
CA ALA A 62 21.82 -11.74 -7.71
C ALA A 62 23.16 -11.18 -7.18
N LEU A 63 23.54 -11.52 -5.94
CA LEU A 63 24.83 -11.14 -5.36
C LEU A 63 26.02 -11.70 -6.14
N ARG A 64 25.89 -12.88 -6.76
CA ARG A 64 26.94 -13.53 -7.55
C ARG A 64 27.03 -13.00 -8.98
N ASN A 65 25.89 -12.63 -9.57
CA ASN A 65 25.79 -12.40 -11.01
C ASN A 65 25.77 -10.92 -11.41
N ASP A 66 25.36 -10.04 -10.49
CA ASP A 66 25.12 -8.64 -10.81
C ASP A 66 25.71 -7.70 -9.74
N ASP A 67 25.99 -6.45 -10.11
CA ASP A 67 26.58 -5.44 -9.23
C ASP A 67 25.58 -4.36 -8.78
N GLY A 68 25.76 -3.89 -7.56
CA GLY A 68 24.96 -2.83 -6.95
C GLY A 68 24.08 -3.31 -5.80
N ASP A 69 23.37 -2.40 -5.19
CA ASP A 69 22.42 -2.70 -4.12
C ASP A 69 21.19 -3.42 -4.67
N ILE A 70 20.63 -4.30 -3.85
CA ILE A 70 19.45 -5.10 -4.17
C ILE A 70 18.26 -4.56 -3.40
N LEU A 71 17.13 -4.31 -4.08
CA LEU A 71 15.83 -4.00 -3.49
C LEU A 71 14.90 -5.21 -3.67
N VAL A 72 14.41 -5.75 -2.56
CA VAL A 72 13.53 -6.92 -2.55
C VAL A 72 12.12 -6.48 -2.15
N PHE A 73 11.14 -6.71 -3.00
CA PHE A 73 9.74 -6.43 -2.68
C PHE A 73 9.05 -7.64 -2.05
N LEU A 74 8.50 -7.43 -0.86
CA LEU A 74 7.81 -8.41 -0.01
C LEU A 74 6.45 -7.87 0.45
N PRO A 75 5.45 -8.72 0.71
CA PRO A 75 4.08 -8.24 0.99
C PRO A 75 3.91 -7.59 2.37
N GLY A 76 4.80 -7.85 3.33
CA GLY A 76 4.63 -7.32 4.67
C GLY A 76 5.84 -7.51 5.58
N ILE A 77 5.76 -6.89 6.77
CA ILE A 77 6.85 -6.91 7.77
C ILE A 77 7.16 -8.32 8.28
N GLY A 78 6.16 -9.21 8.36
CA GLY A 78 6.35 -10.60 8.75
C GLY A 78 7.25 -11.36 7.77
N GLU A 79 7.02 -11.20 6.46
CA GLU A 79 7.83 -11.77 5.40
C GLU A 79 9.23 -11.15 5.37
N ILE A 80 9.33 -9.84 5.60
CA ILE A 80 10.62 -9.14 5.73
C ILE A 80 11.46 -9.75 6.85
N ASN A 81 10.88 -9.92 8.03
CA ASN A 81 11.61 -10.48 9.18
C ASN A 81 12.06 -11.92 8.95
N ARG A 82 11.22 -12.77 8.34
CA ARG A 82 11.59 -14.15 7.99
C ARG A 82 12.69 -14.20 6.95
N ALA A 83 12.57 -13.39 5.88
CA ALA A 83 13.60 -13.30 4.84
C ALA A 83 14.93 -12.76 5.40
N GLN A 84 14.88 -11.77 6.29
CA GLN A 84 16.07 -11.26 6.99
C GLN A 84 16.77 -12.37 7.76
N GLY A 85 16.06 -13.18 8.56
CA GLY A 85 16.63 -14.31 9.28
C GLY A 85 17.35 -15.29 8.38
N VAL A 86 16.72 -15.71 7.26
CA VAL A 86 17.34 -16.60 6.29
C VAL A 86 18.58 -16.00 5.65
N LEU A 87 18.57 -14.70 5.35
CA LEU A 87 19.69 -14.01 4.69
C LEU A 87 20.87 -13.74 5.63
N GLN A 88 20.64 -13.45 6.92
CA GLN A 88 21.71 -13.20 7.90
C GLN A 88 22.69 -14.38 8.00
N ASP A 89 22.17 -15.60 7.91
CA ASP A 89 23.00 -16.82 8.02
C ASP A 89 23.70 -17.20 6.71
N ARG A 90 23.29 -16.61 5.57
CA ARG A 90 23.68 -17.07 4.23
C ARG A 90 24.44 -16.02 3.40
N THR A 91 24.30 -14.74 3.73
CA THR A 91 24.95 -13.66 2.99
C THR A 91 26.40 -13.45 3.46
N PRO A 92 27.30 -13.03 2.55
CA PRO A 92 28.68 -12.69 2.94
C PRO A 92 28.72 -11.56 3.98
N PRO A 93 29.69 -11.55 4.92
CA PRO A 93 29.78 -10.57 6.00
C PRO A 93 29.91 -9.10 5.55
N HIS A 94 30.29 -8.87 4.30
CA HIS A 94 30.41 -7.54 3.71
C HIS A 94 29.13 -7.00 3.06
N VAL A 95 28.01 -7.71 3.18
CA VAL A 95 26.71 -7.30 2.69
C VAL A 95 25.82 -6.89 3.87
N ASP A 96 25.26 -5.69 3.81
CA ASP A 96 24.34 -5.19 4.82
C ASP A 96 22.89 -5.54 4.46
N ILE A 97 22.13 -6.12 5.39
CA ILE A 97 20.70 -6.41 5.22
C ILE A 97 19.93 -5.38 6.01
N VAL A 98 19.10 -4.58 5.32
CA VAL A 98 18.29 -3.52 5.91
C VAL A 98 16.81 -3.69 5.58
N ARG A 99 15.94 -3.22 6.47
CA ARG A 99 14.49 -3.32 6.32
C ARG A 99 13.90 -1.96 6.00
N LEU A 100 12.84 -1.94 5.17
CA LEU A 100 12.11 -0.74 4.79
C LEU A 100 10.61 -1.04 4.74
N ALA A 101 9.88 -0.61 5.75
CA ALA A 101 8.43 -0.77 5.82
C ALA A 101 7.80 0.38 6.61
N GLY A 102 6.56 0.76 6.30
CA GLY A 102 5.86 1.85 6.99
C GLY A 102 5.67 1.62 8.49
N ALA A 103 5.57 0.36 8.93
CA ALA A 103 5.44 -0.02 10.34
C ALA A 103 6.75 0.12 11.15
N LEU A 104 7.90 0.37 10.51
CA LEU A 104 9.18 0.54 11.19
C LEU A 104 9.36 1.97 11.71
N PRO A 105 10.16 2.18 12.77
CA PRO A 105 10.51 3.52 13.24
C PRO A 105 11.12 4.37 12.11
N PHE A 106 10.82 5.66 12.09
CA PHE A 106 11.29 6.59 11.06
C PHE A 106 12.82 6.57 10.89
N ALA A 107 13.58 6.43 11.98
CA ALA A 107 15.03 6.35 11.95
C ALA A 107 15.55 5.12 11.16
N GLU A 108 14.88 3.97 11.26
CA GLU A 108 15.22 2.77 10.47
C GLU A 108 14.87 2.98 8.99
N GLN A 109 13.71 3.57 8.70
CA GLN A 109 13.31 3.88 7.32
C GLN A 109 14.31 4.84 6.67
N ASP A 110 14.68 5.93 7.34
CA ASP A 110 15.64 6.91 6.82
C ASP A 110 17.03 6.28 6.60
N ALA A 111 17.50 5.42 7.51
CA ALA A 111 18.75 4.68 7.35
C ALA A 111 18.72 3.75 6.11
N ALA A 112 17.60 3.10 5.81
CA ALA A 112 17.46 2.24 4.64
C ALA A 112 17.49 3.01 3.31
N LEU A 113 17.08 4.28 3.30
CA LEU A 113 17.07 5.13 2.10
C LEU A 113 18.46 5.67 1.74
N ARG A 114 19.35 5.83 2.74
CA ARG A 114 20.71 6.36 2.55
C ARG A 114 21.65 5.28 2.03
N PRO A 115 22.66 5.63 1.23
CA PRO A 115 23.76 4.72 0.89
C PRO A 115 24.46 4.20 2.13
N SER A 116 25.05 3.00 2.07
CA SER A 116 25.88 2.48 3.16
C SER A 116 27.03 3.45 3.47
N ALA A 117 27.16 3.84 4.73
CA ALA A 117 28.25 4.72 5.19
C ALA A 117 29.65 4.05 5.00
N SER A 118 29.70 2.74 5.03
CA SER A 118 30.94 1.95 4.82
C SER A 118 31.26 1.64 3.35
N GLY A 119 30.39 2.09 2.40
CA GLY A 119 30.48 1.70 0.99
C GLY A 119 30.17 0.22 0.74
N ARG A 120 29.63 -0.49 1.71
CA ARG A 120 29.25 -1.90 1.62
C ARG A 120 28.01 -2.07 0.77
N ARG A 121 27.91 -3.20 0.11
CA ARG A 121 26.72 -3.58 -0.67
C ARG A 121 25.53 -3.86 0.25
N ARG A 122 24.32 -3.50 -0.19
CA ARG A 122 23.10 -3.66 0.64
C ARG A 122 22.06 -4.53 -0.04
N VAL A 123 21.32 -5.25 0.79
CA VAL A 123 20.05 -5.90 0.45
C VAL A 123 18.96 -5.20 1.25
N VAL A 124 18.10 -4.45 0.58
CA VAL A 124 16.98 -3.71 1.19
C VAL A 124 15.71 -4.54 1.03
N LEU A 125 15.19 -5.07 2.14
CA LEU A 125 13.93 -5.81 2.18
C LEU A 125 12.79 -4.82 2.40
N SER A 126 11.90 -4.64 1.43
CA SER A 126 10.89 -3.60 1.45
C SER A 126 9.49 -4.13 1.20
N THR A 127 8.49 -3.45 1.77
CA THR A 127 7.12 -3.52 1.29
C THR A 127 6.96 -2.63 0.04
N ASP A 128 5.74 -2.49 -0.45
CA ASP A 128 5.34 -1.59 -1.54
C ASP A 128 5.64 -0.09 -1.28
N ILE A 129 6.00 0.30 -0.06
CA ILE A 129 6.43 1.67 0.25
C ILE A 129 7.57 2.18 -0.67
N ALA A 130 8.45 1.27 -1.12
CA ALA A 130 9.50 1.59 -2.08
C ALA A 130 9.02 1.54 -3.54
N GLU A 131 7.77 1.21 -3.84
CA GLU A 131 7.25 1.11 -5.21
C GLU A 131 7.06 2.49 -5.86
N THR A 132 6.52 3.47 -5.15
CA THR A 132 6.22 4.80 -5.70
C THR A 132 6.89 5.95 -4.94
N SER A 133 6.73 6.01 -3.63
CA SER A 133 6.94 7.20 -2.82
C SER A 133 8.39 7.46 -2.41
N LEU A 134 9.22 6.43 -2.33
CA LEU A 134 10.59 6.53 -1.80
C LEU A 134 11.64 6.17 -2.85
N THR A 135 12.78 6.85 -2.81
CA THR A 135 13.92 6.53 -3.66
C THR A 135 15.05 5.95 -2.84
N VAL A 136 15.32 4.67 -2.99
CA VAL A 136 16.46 3.99 -2.38
C VAL A 136 17.68 4.19 -3.28
N LYS A 137 18.67 4.93 -2.79
CA LYS A 137 19.88 5.22 -3.57
C LYS A 137 20.77 3.97 -3.69
N GLY A 138 21.42 3.80 -4.85
CA GLY A 138 22.36 2.71 -5.10
C GLY A 138 21.73 1.40 -5.59
N VAL A 139 20.39 1.33 -5.67
CA VAL A 139 19.68 0.16 -6.19
C VAL A 139 19.87 0.04 -7.70
N HIS A 140 20.35 -1.13 -8.14
CA HIS A 140 20.47 -1.53 -9.54
C HIS A 140 19.88 -2.91 -9.80
N ILE A 141 19.51 -3.61 -8.73
CA ILE A 141 18.88 -4.92 -8.80
C ILE A 141 17.58 -4.87 -8.04
N VAL A 142 16.52 -5.37 -8.65
CA VAL A 142 15.22 -5.57 -8.02
C VAL A 142 14.90 -7.06 -7.97
N ILE A 143 14.38 -7.54 -6.85
CA ILE A 143 13.78 -8.87 -6.71
C ILE A 143 12.33 -8.65 -6.31
N ASP A 144 11.40 -9.08 -7.15
CA ASP A 144 9.97 -8.95 -6.90
C ASP A 144 9.35 -10.32 -6.60
N ALA A 145 8.82 -10.48 -5.39
CA ALA A 145 8.12 -11.69 -4.98
C ALA A 145 6.80 -11.92 -5.76
N GLY A 146 6.31 -10.92 -6.49
CA GLY A 146 5.11 -11.00 -7.30
C GLY A 146 3.80 -10.99 -6.53
N ILE A 147 3.84 -10.58 -5.27
CA ILE A 147 2.69 -10.53 -4.35
C ILE A 147 2.58 -9.15 -3.71
N ALA A 148 1.35 -8.80 -3.33
CA ALA A 148 1.01 -7.57 -2.65
C ALA A 148 0.00 -7.84 -1.53
N ARG A 149 -0.10 -6.94 -0.55
CA ARG A 149 -1.20 -6.91 0.40
C ARG A 149 -2.16 -5.80 0.03
N VAL A 150 -3.43 -6.15 -0.04
CA VAL A 150 -4.50 -5.20 -0.36
C VAL A 150 -5.57 -5.26 0.72
N PRO A 151 -6.10 -4.10 1.14
CA PRO A 151 -7.23 -4.07 2.04
C PRO A 151 -8.48 -4.58 1.32
N ARG A 152 -9.29 -5.39 2.01
CA ARG A 152 -10.54 -5.92 1.50
C ARG A 152 -11.55 -6.07 2.61
N LEU A 153 -12.81 -5.69 2.32
CA LEU A 153 -13.91 -5.89 3.25
C LEU A 153 -14.22 -7.38 3.43
N ASP A 154 -14.09 -7.89 4.65
CA ASP A 154 -14.67 -9.18 5.03
C ASP A 154 -16.17 -9.00 5.29
N ALA A 155 -17.00 -9.51 4.39
CA ALA A 155 -18.46 -9.41 4.50
C ALA A 155 -19.04 -10.11 5.76
N ARG A 156 -18.27 -11.01 6.39
CA ARG A 156 -18.71 -11.73 7.59
C ARG A 156 -18.51 -10.90 8.85
N THR A 157 -17.42 -10.19 8.97
CA THR A 157 -17.09 -9.37 10.14
C THR A 157 -17.48 -7.92 9.96
N GLY A 158 -17.59 -7.45 8.72
CA GLY A 158 -17.77 -6.04 8.35
C GLY A 158 -16.54 -5.17 8.64
N LEU A 159 -15.38 -5.80 8.80
CA LEU A 159 -14.10 -5.13 8.99
C LEU A 159 -13.23 -5.30 7.74
N THR A 160 -12.30 -4.40 7.53
CA THR A 160 -11.30 -4.52 6.47
C THR A 160 -10.16 -5.39 6.95
N GLU A 161 -9.77 -6.38 6.15
CA GLU A 161 -8.61 -7.23 6.37
C GLU A 161 -7.59 -7.08 5.24
N LEU A 162 -6.31 -7.35 5.52
CA LEU A 162 -5.25 -7.32 4.52
C LEU A 162 -5.09 -8.70 3.88
N LEU A 163 -5.51 -8.81 2.62
CA LEU A 163 -5.34 -10.04 1.84
C LEU A 163 -4.05 -10.03 1.03
N THR A 164 -3.36 -11.16 1.02
CA THR A 164 -2.23 -11.37 0.12
C THR A 164 -2.75 -11.80 -1.25
N VAL A 165 -2.42 -11.02 -2.27
CA VAL A 165 -2.83 -11.23 -3.66
C VAL A 165 -1.62 -11.20 -4.60
N THR A 166 -1.80 -11.68 -5.82
CA THR A 166 -0.83 -11.51 -6.90
C THR A 166 -0.74 -10.03 -7.29
N SER A 167 0.46 -9.47 -7.36
CA SER A 167 0.67 -8.09 -7.81
C SER A 167 0.24 -7.89 -9.27
N SER A 168 -0.21 -6.68 -9.63
CA SER A 168 -0.55 -6.36 -11.02
C SER A 168 0.68 -6.21 -11.91
N ARG A 169 0.49 -6.21 -13.23
CA ARG A 169 1.56 -5.90 -14.19
C ARG A 169 2.11 -4.49 -13.99
N ALA A 170 1.23 -3.51 -13.80
CA ALA A 170 1.63 -2.14 -13.55
C ALA A 170 2.53 -2.01 -12.31
N SER A 171 2.19 -2.68 -11.19
CA SER A 171 3.02 -2.73 -10.00
C SER A 171 4.37 -3.42 -10.28
N ALA A 172 4.36 -4.58 -10.97
CA ALA A 172 5.58 -5.29 -11.33
C ALA A 172 6.51 -4.44 -12.22
N ASP A 173 5.96 -3.66 -13.14
CA ASP A 173 6.73 -2.76 -14.01
C ASP A 173 7.30 -1.56 -13.23
N GLN A 174 6.51 -0.96 -12.33
CA GLN A 174 6.99 0.11 -11.45
C GLN A 174 8.11 -0.36 -10.52
N ARG A 175 7.97 -1.55 -9.91
CA ARG A 175 9.00 -2.18 -9.08
C ARG A 175 10.27 -2.44 -9.89
N SER A 176 10.15 -3.05 -11.07
CA SER A 176 11.27 -3.30 -11.96
C SER A 176 12.00 -2.00 -12.37
N GLY A 177 11.24 -0.93 -12.64
CA GLY A 177 11.76 0.39 -12.98
C GLY A 177 12.68 1.00 -11.91
N ARG A 178 12.59 0.53 -10.65
CA ARG A 178 13.49 0.97 -9.58
C ARG A 178 14.96 0.61 -9.84
N ALA A 179 15.23 -0.47 -10.58
CA ALA A 179 16.58 -0.87 -10.96
C ALA A 179 17.21 0.07 -12.00
N GLY A 180 16.39 0.68 -12.89
CA GLY A 180 16.83 1.50 -14.03
C GLY A 180 16.84 3.01 -13.78
N ARG A 181 16.90 3.50 -12.53
CA ARG A 181 16.81 4.95 -12.26
C ARG A 181 18.08 5.75 -12.57
N VAL A 182 19.25 5.18 -12.39
CA VAL A 182 20.54 5.88 -12.49
C VAL A 182 21.41 5.31 -13.59
N ARG A 183 21.35 4.00 -13.81
CA ARG A 183 22.04 3.25 -14.87
C ARG A 183 21.23 2.02 -15.24
N GLU A 184 21.68 1.25 -16.21
CA GLU A 184 21.11 -0.06 -16.54
C GLU A 184 21.03 -0.95 -15.30
N GLY A 185 19.92 -1.70 -15.19
CA GLY A 185 19.64 -2.54 -14.03
C GLY A 185 19.08 -3.90 -14.41
N VAL A 186 18.84 -4.71 -13.38
CA VAL A 186 18.28 -6.06 -13.51
C VAL A 186 17.09 -6.21 -12.59
N ALA A 187 16.01 -6.84 -13.07
CA ALA A 187 14.87 -7.20 -12.25
C ALA A 187 14.58 -8.69 -12.32
N TYR A 188 14.63 -9.34 -11.18
CA TYR A 188 14.26 -10.74 -10.99
C TYR A 188 12.79 -10.82 -10.58
N ARG A 189 11.95 -11.36 -11.47
CA ARG A 189 10.53 -11.65 -11.20
C ARG A 189 10.38 -13.09 -10.75
N MET A 190 9.92 -13.32 -9.51
CA MET A 190 9.84 -14.65 -8.91
C MET A 190 8.60 -15.45 -9.38
N TRP A 191 8.27 -15.33 -10.65
CA TRP A 191 7.19 -16.07 -11.32
C TRP A 191 7.56 -16.37 -12.77
N GLY A 192 6.74 -17.17 -13.44
CA GLY A 192 6.97 -17.56 -14.83
C GLY A 192 6.39 -16.56 -15.84
N ARG A 193 6.90 -16.55 -17.07
CA ARG A 193 6.38 -15.70 -18.16
C ARG A 193 4.91 -15.94 -18.47
N ILE A 194 4.43 -17.18 -18.35
CA ILE A 194 3.02 -17.52 -18.57
C ILE A 194 2.16 -16.88 -17.47
N GLU A 195 2.58 -16.99 -16.23
CA GLU A 195 1.90 -16.34 -15.10
C GLU A 195 1.87 -14.82 -15.27
N ASP A 196 2.97 -14.22 -15.74
CA ASP A 196 3.05 -12.78 -16.01
C ASP A 196 1.94 -12.31 -16.97
N SER A 197 1.66 -13.07 -18.03
CA SER A 197 0.62 -12.74 -19.00
C SER A 197 -0.79 -12.82 -18.44
N THR A 198 -1.02 -13.60 -17.38
CA THR A 198 -2.33 -13.77 -16.73
C THR A 198 -2.59 -12.79 -15.60
N ARG A 199 -1.58 -12.02 -15.18
CA ARG A 199 -1.73 -10.99 -14.14
C ARG A 199 -2.67 -9.88 -14.61
N LEU A 200 -3.44 -9.32 -13.67
CA LEU A 200 -4.25 -8.13 -13.94
C LEU A 200 -3.36 -6.98 -14.42
N ALA A 201 -3.85 -6.17 -15.34
CA ALA A 201 -3.13 -4.96 -15.75
C ALA A 201 -2.92 -4.00 -14.56
N HIS A 202 -3.99 -3.74 -13.81
CA HIS A 202 -4.01 -2.94 -12.58
C HIS A 202 -4.81 -3.69 -11.53
N LEU A 203 -4.51 -3.46 -10.25
CA LEU A 203 -5.39 -3.89 -9.16
C LEU A 203 -6.65 -3.01 -9.15
N PRO A 204 -7.81 -3.53 -8.71
CA PRO A 204 -8.99 -2.72 -8.50
C PRO A 204 -8.70 -1.57 -7.54
N ALA A 205 -9.33 -0.42 -7.75
CA ALA A 205 -9.19 0.72 -6.85
C ALA A 205 -9.64 0.34 -5.43
N GLU A 206 -8.90 0.78 -4.43
CA GLU A 206 -9.15 0.42 -3.03
C GLU A 206 -10.58 0.76 -2.60
N ILE A 207 -11.08 1.93 -3.00
CA ILE A 207 -12.44 2.40 -2.67
C ILE A 207 -13.54 1.42 -3.13
N THR A 208 -13.25 0.55 -4.10
CA THR A 208 -14.21 -0.47 -4.58
C THR A 208 -14.15 -1.77 -3.77
N GLN A 209 -13.18 -1.92 -2.86
CA GLN A 209 -12.90 -3.16 -2.15
C GLN A 209 -13.07 -3.08 -0.63
N VAL A 210 -13.04 -1.86 -0.06
CA VAL A 210 -13.07 -1.62 1.38
C VAL A 210 -14.45 -1.27 1.91
N ASP A 211 -14.60 -1.22 3.23
CA ASP A 211 -15.77 -0.64 3.89
C ASP A 211 -15.85 0.86 3.62
N LEU A 212 -17.03 1.36 3.29
CA LEU A 212 -17.27 2.77 2.98
C LEU A 212 -17.83 3.58 4.13
N CYS A 213 -17.94 3.03 5.35
CA CYS A 213 -18.51 3.73 6.50
C CYS A 213 -17.76 5.02 6.83
N SER A 214 -16.44 5.01 6.84
CA SER A 214 -15.65 6.20 7.11
C SER A 214 -15.86 7.28 6.04
N VAL A 215 -15.80 6.91 4.76
CA VAL A 215 -16.03 7.83 3.64
C VAL A 215 -17.44 8.40 3.68
N ALA A 216 -18.47 7.57 3.90
CA ALA A 216 -19.86 8.02 3.97
C ALA A 216 -20.11 8.96 5.16
N LEU A 217 -19.47 8.71 6.31
CA LEU A 217 -19.57 9.59 7.48
C LEU A 217 -18.92 10.95 7.24
N GLU A 218 -17.74 11.00 6.57
CA GLU A 218 -17.09 12.25 6.19
C GLU A 218 -17.93 13.05 5.21
N ILE A 219 -18.48 12.41 4.18
CA ILE A 219 -19.36 13.09 3.20
C ILE A 219 -20.60 13.66 3.88
N ALA A 220 -21.22 12.91 4.80
CA ALA A 220 -22.35 13.40 5.59
C ALA A 220 -21.97 14.61 6.48
N ALA A 221 -20.74 14.65 6.98
CA ALA A 221 -20.23 15.78 7.75
C ALA A 221 -20.02 17.03 6.90
N TRP A 222 -19.65 16.88 5.64
CA TRP A 222 -19.56 17.99 4.67
C TRP A 222 -20.94 18.55 4.31
N GLY A 223 -21.99 17.72 4.40
CA GLY A 223 -23.35 18.13 4.07
C GLY A 223 -23.62 18.27 2.58
N THR A 224 -22.77 17.66 1.73
CA THR A 224 -22.92 17.63 0.28
C THR A 224 -23.46 16.27 -0.13
N PRO A 225 -24.46 16.20 -1.03
CA PRO A 225 -24.91 14.93 -1.60
C PRO A 225 -23.77 14.22 -2.30
N ILE A 226 -23.67 12.90 -2.12
CA ILE A 226 -22.60 12.10 -2.73
C ILE A 226 -22.66 12.15 -4.26
N THR A 227 -23.84 12.37 -4.83
CA THR A 227 -24.05 12.54 -6.28
C THR A 227 -23.42 13.79 -6.86
N ASP A 228 -23.10 14.77 -6.03
CA ASP A 228 -22.50 16.04 -6.43
C ASP A 228 -20.98 16.00 -6.33
N LEU A 229 -20.42 14.87 -5.87
CA LEU A 229 -18.99 14.65 -5.75
C LEU A 229 -18.46 13.85 -6.95
N LEU A 230 -17.32 14.28 -7.47
CA LEU A 230 -16.61 13.57 -8.52
C LEU A 230 -15.62 12.58 -7.89
N PHE A 231 -15.71 11.33 -8.29
CA PHE A 231 -14.78 10.27 -7.91
C PHE A 231 -14.02 9.78 -9.13
N LEU A 232 -12.77 9.36 -8.95
CA LEU A 232 -11.98 8.74 -10.03
C LEU A 232 -12.54 7.38 -10.43
N ASP A 233 -13.04 6.62 -9.46
CA ASP A 233 -13.69 5.33 -9.65
C ASP A 233 -15.12 5.39 -9.06
N GLU A 234 -16.07 4.78 -9.73
CA GLU A 234 -17.45 4.73 -9.25
C GLU A 234 -17.55 3.98 -7.92
N LEU A 235 -18.24 4.55 -6.96
CA LEU A 235 -18.51 3.90 -5.69
C LEU A 235 -19.49 2.74 -5.89
N PRO A 236 -19.19 1.52 -5.36
CA PRO A 236 -20.13 0.42 -5.44
C PRO A 236 -21.43 0.72 -4.69
N GLU A 237 -22.55 0.84 -5.38
CA GLU A 237 -23.86 1.18 -4.79
C GLU A 237 -24.23 0.29 -3.58
N ARG A 238 -23.93 -1.02 -3.69
CA ARG A 238 -24.17 -1.97 -2.61
C ARG A 238 -23.35 -1.64 -1.36
N SER A 239 -22.07 -1.34 -1.52
CA SER A 239 -21.17 -1.01 -0.39
C SER A 239 -21.58 0.30 0.25
N LEU A 240 -21.95 1.29 -0.56
CA LEU A 240 -22.43 2.58 -0.08
C LEU A 240 -23.75 2.43 0.71
N ARG A 241 -24.71 1.65 0.20
CA ARG A 241 -25.97 1.38 0.92
C ARG A 241 -25.70 0.69 2.25
N LEU A 242 -24.85 -0.34 2.28
CA LEU A 242 -24.48 -1.03 3.53
C LEU A 242 -23.78 -0.09 4.52
N ALA A 243 -22.94 0.83 4.04
CA ALA A 243 -22.33 1.86 4.88
C ALA A 243 -23.40 2.76 5.52
N HIS A 244 -24.34 3.29 4.74
CA HIS A 244 -25.45 4.12 5.25
C HIS A 244 -26.30 3.36 6.25
N GLU A 245 -26.70 2.11 5.97
CA GLU A 245 -27.46 1.26 6.90
C GLU A 245 -26.70 1.05 8.22
N THR A 246 -25.39 0.79 8.13
CA THR A 246 -24.52 0.63 9.30
C THR A 246 -24.43 1.92 10.13
N LEU A 247 -24.18 3.06 9.48
CA LEU A 247 -24.09 4.35 10.17
C LEU A 247 -25.40 4.76 10.83
N ALA A 248 -26.54 4.50 10.18
CA ALA A 248 -27.88 4.72 10.76
C ALA A 248 -28.12 3.80 11.97
N MET A 249 -27.79 2.51 11.88
CA MET A 249 -27.90 1.55 12.98
C MET A 249 -27.04 1.98 14.19
N LEU A 250 -25.86 2.52 13.94
CA LEU A 250 -24.95 3.07 14.96
C LEU A 250 -25.41 4.44 15.49
N GLN A 251 -26.47 5.03 14.90
CA GLN A 251 -26.98 6.38 15.22
C GLN A 251 -25.98 7.51 14.93
N LEU A 252 -25.08 7.29 13.97
CA LEU A 252 -24.14 8.30 13.50
C LEU A 252 -24.75 9.20 12.43
N LEU A 253 -25.78 8.68 11.71
CA LEU A 253 -26.65 9.43 10.81
C LEU A 253 -28.08 9.39 11.35
N ASP A 254 -28.83 10.45 11.10
CA ASP A 254 -30.27 10.53 11.37
C ASP A 254 -31.12 9.90 10.23
N ALA A 255 -32.42 9.95 10.34
CA ALA A 255 -33.36 9.40 9.35
C ALA A 255 -33.26 10.08 7.97
N ASN A 256 -32.72 11.28 7.90
CA ASN A 256 -32.52 12.04 6.66
C ASN A 256 -31.10 11.85 6.07
N GLY A 257 -30.25 11.03 6.72
CA GLY A 257 -28.85 10.83 6.34
C GLY A 257 -27.90 11.94 6.81
N ALA A 258 -28.36 12.88 7.63
CA ALA A 258 -27.52 13.92 8.18
C ALA A 258 -26.70 13.41 9.38
N ILE A 259 -25.48 13.91 9.54
CA ILE A 259 -24.60 13.50 10.63
C ILE A 259 -25.14 13.98 11.98
N THR A 260 -25.20 13.08 12.96
CA THR A 260 -25.63 13.36 14.34
C THR A 260 -24.51 13.97 15.19
N THR A 261 -24.81 14.40 16.42
CA THR A 261 -23.78 14.81 17.40
C THR A 261 -22.80 13.67 17.67
N LEU A 262 -23.30 12.45 17.91
CA LEU A 262 -22.48 11.25 18.10
C LEU A 262 -21.63 10.96 16.85
N GLY A 263 -22.19 11.15 15.65
CA GLY A 263 -21.45 11.00 14.39
C GLY A 263 -20.26 11.93 14.30
N ARG A 264 -20.39 13.20 14.71
CA ARG A 264 -19.30 14.18 14.76
C ARG A 264 -18.22 13.83 15.80
N GLU A 265 -18.63 13.32 16.95
CA GLU A 265 -17.70 12.83 17.98
C GLU A 265 -16.89 11.64 17.47
N VAL A 266 -17.54 10.69 16.81
CA VAL A 266 -16.89 9.50 16.23
C VAL A 266 -15.94 9.89 15.08
N LEU A 267 -16.36 10.83 14.23
CA LEU A 267 -15.52 11.33 13.13
C LEU A 267 -14.21 11.98 13.61
N ALA A 268 -14.20 12.55 14.81
CA ALA A 268 -13.01 13.15 15.39
C ALA A 268 -11.99 12.09 15.92
N LEU A 269 -12.38 10.82 16.00
CA LEU A 269 -11.50 9.73 16.41
C LEU A 269 -10.81 9.12 15.19
N PRO A 270 -9.50 8.79 15.27
CA PRO A 270 -8.78 8.11 14.20
C PRO A 270 -9.12 6.59 14.21
N LEU A 271 -10.40 6.25 14.12
CA LEU A 271 -10.91 4.88 14.24
C LEU A 271 -12.02 4.64 13.22
N HIS A 272 -12.14 3.38 12.78
CA HIS A 272 -13.31 2.96 12.01
C HIS A 272 -14.62 3.29 12.77
N PRO A 273 -15.70 3.76 12.12
CA PRO A 273 -16.93 4.22 12.79
C PRO A 273 -17.55 3.24 13.79
N ARG A 274 -17.42 1.91 13.55
CA ARG A 274 -17.88 0.88 14.50
C ARG A 274 -17.10 0.93 15.81
N LEU A 275 -15.77 1.03 15.71
CA LEU A 275 -14.87 1.10 16.86
C LEU A 275 -14.95 2.46 17.55
N GLY A 276 -15.00 3.54 16.78
CA GLY A 276 -15.21 4.89 17.29
C GLY A 276 -16.52 5.03 18.08
N THR A 277 -17.60 4.40 17.61
CA THR A 277 -18.89 4.37 18.35
C THR A 277 -18.76 3.63 19.68
N MET A 278 -18.04 2.51 19.71
CA MET A 278 -17.80 1.76 20.94
C MET A 278 -17.04 2.62 21.96
N VAL A 279 -16.01 3.32 21.53
CA VAL A 279 -15.23 4.23 22.39
C VAL A 279 -16.06 5.42 22.85
N ALA A 280 -16.72 6.12 21.93
CA ALA A 280 -17.50 7.32 22.23
C ALA A 280 -18.64 7.06 23.23
N ARG A 281 -19.33 5.93 23.11
CA ARG A 281 -20.44 5.57 24.03
C ARG A 281 -19.99 5.15 25.42
N ASN A 282 -18.73 4.80 25.61
CA ASN A 282 -18.20 4.32 26.89
C ASN A 282 -17.23 5.30 27.55
N ARG A 283 -16.97 6.46 26.97
CA ARG A 283 -15.95 7.40 27.44
C ARG A 283 -16.18 7.93 28.86
N ASP A 284 -17.46 8.05 29.27
CA ASP A 284 -17.83 8.57 30.59
C ASP A 284 -17.82 7.49 31.70
N ASN A 285 -17.41 6.27 31.34
CA ASN A 285 -17.29 5.15 32.27
C ASN A 285 -15.81 4.75 32.36
N ASP A 286 -15.19 5.01 33.53
CA ASP A 286 -13.75 4.81 33.72
C ASP A 286 -13.25 3.40 33.35
N VAL A 287 -14.01 2.36 33.72
CA VAL A 287 -13.62 0.96 33.45
C VAL A 287 -13.94 0.56 32.00
N HIS A 288 -15.17 0.80 31.56
CA HIS A 288 -15.60 0.41 30.21
C HIS A 288 -14.95 1.26 29.12
N GLY A 289 -14.66 2.53 29.41
CA GLY A 289 -13.94 3.42 28.49
C GLY A 289 -12.53 2.89 28.21
N TRP A 290 -11.78 2.49 29.23
CA TRP A 290 -10.46 1.88 29.06
C TRP A 290 -10.52 0.56 28.28
N ILE A 291 -11.48 -0.32 28.59
CA ILE A 291 -11.66 -1.58 27.87
C ILE A 291 -12.00 -1.29 26.40
N ALA A 292 -12.89 -0.34 26.12
CA ALA A 292 -13.26 0.04 24.76
C ALA A 292 -12.06 0.57 23.96
N CYS A 293 -11.22 1.42 24.57
CA CYS A 293 -10.00 1.91 23.92
C CYS A 293 -9.01 0.78 23.62
N ILE A 294 -8.78 -0.14 24.58
CA ILE A 294 -7.87 -1.29 24.37
C ILE A 294 -8.39 -2.19 23.24
N LEU A 295 -9.68 -2.52 23.26
CA LEU A 295 -10.29 -3.35 22.22
C LEU A 295 -10.25 -2.66 20.84
N ALA A 296 -10.52 -1.36 20.78
CA ALA A 296 -10.42 -0.60 19.54
C ALA A 296 -9.00 -0.63 18.98
N ALA A 297 -7.99 -0.39 19.83
CA ALA A 297 -6.59 -0.45 19.42
C ALA A 297 -6.17 -1.84 18.91
N LEU A 298 -6.64 -2.92 19.54
CA LEU A 298 -6.35 -4.30 19.12
C LEU A 298 -7.06 -4.72 17.82
N LEU A 299 -8.16 -4.09 17.47
CA LEU A 299 -8.95 -4.41 16.27
C LEU A 299 -8.60 -3.51 15.07
N GLU A 300 -7.94 -2.37 15.31
CA GLU A 300 -7.48 -1.46 14.26
C GLU A 300 -6.09 -1.84 13.71
N GLU A 301 -5.29 -2.66 14.44
CA GLU A 301 -4.02 -3.23 13.96
C GLU A 301 -4.26 -4.35 12.93
#